data_e35baa4197b782aecd3bc2141cd110e7
#
_entry.id   e35baa4197b782aecd3bc2141cd110e7
#
_cell.length_a   1.000
_cell.length_b   1.000
_cell.length_c   1.000
_cell.angle_alpha   90.00
_cell.angle_beta   90.00
_cell.angle_gamma   90.00
#
_symmetry.space_group_name_H-M   'P 1'
#
loop_
_entity.id
_entity.type
_entity.pdbx_description
1 polymer ?
#
loop_
_entity_poly.entity_id
_entity_poly.type
_entity_poly.pdbx_seq_one_letter_code
_entity_poly.pdbx_strand_id
1 'polypeptide(L)'
;DVEDARIVIVGADAAQNKKTAELVGENRVQLCTTATYEAMADLVSKEIDALVLSCDDPQSEYMLFCGDIRNNSRLYNLPILLICDKDSFENADQPYDMGVTDVVHTPVSADELRNRVDSLVSQQRYRFAMRKVYREAMRPMTSDGLTGLFSHGFLHENLAKQLEEAKTWHKNLTVGFFDIKLLAQFNHDYGYVAG
;
A
#
# COMPACT_ATOMS: atom_id res chain seq x y z
N ASP A 1 -13.19 11.08 4.94
CA ASP A 1 -13.60 11.10 6.34
C ASP A 1 -12.87 10.00 7.09
N VAL A 2 -12.40 10.26 8.31
CA VAL A 2 -11.62 9.28 9.11
C VAL A 2 -12.56 8.29 9.79
N GLU A 3 -13.82 8.64 9.93
CA GLU A 3 -14.85 7.83 10.61
C GLU A 3 -15.21 6.54 9.85
N ASP A 4 -15.00 6.50 8.54
CA ASP A 4 -15.23 5.34 7.68
C ASP A 4 -13.93 4.54 7.38
N ALA A 5 -12.87 4.78 8.16
CA ALA A 5 -11.61 4.06 8.02
C ALA A 5 -11.78 2.56 8.29
N ARG A 6 -11.02 1.75 7.55
CA ARG A 6 -10.95 0.30 7.72
C ARG A 6 -9.64 -0.09 8.35
N ILE A 7 -9.73 -0.63 9.56
CA ILE A 7 -8.57 -0.94 10.40
C ILE A 7 -8.54 -2.44 10.68
N VAL A 8 -7.36 -3.03 10.57
CA VAL A 8 -7.08 -4.40 11.04
C VAL A 8 -6.34 -4.33 12.35
N ILE A 9 -6.71 -5.14 13.32
CA ILE A 9 -6.07 -5.24 14.63
C ILE A 9 -5.54 -6.66 14.79
N VAL A 10 -4.26 -6.77 15.14
CA VAL A 10 -3.55 -8.03 15.32
C VAL A 10 -2.68 -7.99 16.57
N GLY A 11 -2.64 -9.09 17.31
CA GLY A 11 -1.78 -9.26 18.48
C GLY A 11 -2.03 -10.59 19.17
N ALA A 12 -1.11 -11.03 19.99
CA ALA A 12 -1.15 -12.34 20.64
C ALA A 12 -2.33 -12.54 21.60
N ASP A 13 -2.81 -11.48 22.23
CA ASP A 13 -3.89 -11.51 23.21
C ASP A 13 -5.21 -11.02 22.60
N ALA A 14 -6.15 -11.96 22.42
CA ALA A 14 -7.47 -11.65 21.89
C ALA A 14 -8.29 -10.65 22.75
N ALA A 15 -8.11 -10.68 24.08
CA ALA A 15 -8.80 -9.76 24.98
C ALA A 15 -8.23 -8.34 24.85
N GLN A 16 -6.91 -8.22 24.71
CA GLN A 16 -6.24 -6.95 24.45
C GLN A 16 -6.61 -6.39 23.08
N ASN A 17 -6.66 -7.24 22.06
CA ASN A 17 -7.08 -6.85 20.70
C ASN A 17 -8.51 -6.31 20.70
N LYS A 18 -9.43 -6.97 21.42
CA LYS A 18 -10.82 -6.50 21.57
C LYS A 18 -10.90 -5.17 22.28
N LYS A 19 -10.17 -4.98 23.37
CA LYS A 19 -10.08 -3.71 24.08
C LYS A 19 -9.53 -2.59 23.18
N THR A 20 -8.52 -2.90 22.38
CA THR A 20 -7.98 -1.97 21.38
C THR A 20 -9.04 -1.59 20.34
N ALA A 21 -9.86 -2.56 19.89
CA ALA A 21 -10.96 -2.32 18.96
C ALA A 21 -12.02 -1.36 19.54
N GLU A 22 -12.40 -1.55 20.80
CA GLU A 22 -13.31 -0.65 21.53
C GLU A 22 -12.73 0.77 21.63
N LEU A 23 -11.43 0.89 21.93
CA LEU A 23 -10.75 2.19 22.04
C LEU A 23 -10.63 2.93 20.69
N VAL A 24 -10.36 2.20 19.60
CA VAL A 24 -10.26 2.78 18.25
C VAL A 24 -11.62 3.12 17.65
N GLY A 25 -12.66 2.38 18.03
CA GLY A 25 -14.02 2.45 17.50
C GLY A 25 -14.36 1.19 16.71
N GLU A 26 -15.22 0.34 17.26
CA GLU A 26 -15.56 -0.98 16.69
C GLU A 26 -16.12 -0.92 15.26
N ASN A 27 -16.85 0.14 14.91
CA ASN A 27 -17.40 0.36 13.58
C ASN A 27 -16.33 0.55 12.49
N ARG A 28 -15.09 0.84 12.88
CA ARG A 28 -13.92 1.03 11.99
C ARG A 28 -13.09 -0.25 11.85
N VAL A 29 -13.29 -1.23 12.70
CA VAL A 29 -12.49 -2.45 12.74
C VAL A 29 -13.03 -3.47 11.75
N GLN A 30 -12.28 -3.72 10.69
CA GLN A 30 -12.59 -4.70 9.65
C GLN A 30 -12.30 -6.13 10.10
N LEU A 31 -11.22 -6.31 10.84
CA LEU A 31 -10.79 -7.59 11.39
C LEU A 31 -10.05 -7.37 12.70
N CYS A 32 -10.34 -8.21 13.69
CA CYS A 32 -9.63 -8.29 14.96
C CYS A 32 -9.25 -9.75 15.19
N THR A 33 -7.96 -10.10 15.10
CA THR A 33 -7.49 -11.47 15.12
C THR A 33 -6.17 -11.63 15.84
N THR A 34 -5.88 -12.86 16.29
CA THR A 34 -4.55 -13.26 16.77
C THR A 34 -3.74 -13.97 15.67
N ALA A 35 -4.33 -14.25 14.52
CA ALA A 35 -3.70 -15.00 13.45
C ALA A 35 -3.15 -14.07 12.37
N THR A 36 -1.83 -14.00 12.22
CA THR A 36 -1.14 -13.17 11.24
C THR A 36 -1.52 -13.52 9.80
N TYR A 37 -1.78 -14.82 9.50
CA TYR A 37 -2.20 -15.25 8.16
C TYR A 37 -3.61 -14.76 7.78
N GLU A 38 -4.55 -14.69 8.74
CA GLU A 38 -5.88 -14.12 8.51
C GLU A 38 -5.79 -12.61 8.23
N ALA A 39 -4.97 -11.91 9.02
CA ALA A 39 -4.71 -10.50 8.82
C ALA A 39 -4.10 -10.25 7.43
N MET A 40 -3.11 -11.05 7.02
CA MET A 40 -2.50 -10.93 5.69
C MET A 40 -3.54 -11.12 4.57
N ALA A 41 -4.42 -12.12 4.70
CA ALA A 41 -5.47 -12.37 3.72
C ALA A 41 -6.41 -11.15 3.56
N ASP A 42 -6.82 -10.54 4.67
CA ASP A 42 -7.66 -9.33 4.66
C ASP A 42 -6.91 -8.12 4.08
N LEU A 43 -5.67 -7.89 4.49
CA LEU A 43 -4.83 -6.78 3.99
C LEU A 43 -4.61 -6.85 2.47
N VAL A 44 -4.46 -8.06 1.92
CA VAL A 44 -4.26 -8.24 0.48
C VAL A 44 -5.56 -8.15 -0.32
N SER A 45 -6.68 -8.66 0.22
CA SER A 45 -7.95 -8.77 -0.49
C SER A 45 -8.84 -7.54 -0.37
N LYS A 46 -8.65 -6.73 0.67
CA LYS A 46 -9.49 -5.56 0.98
C LYS A 46 -8.68 -4.26 0.96
N GLU A 47 -9.38 -3.15 0.86
CA GLU A 47 -8.78 -1.82 1.07
C GLU A 47 -8.74 -1.54 2.56
N ILE A 48 -7.55 -1.56 3.16
CA ILE A 48 -7.31 -1.30 4.57
C ILE A 48 -6.49 -0.01 4.70
N ASP A 49 -6.90 0.86 5.60
CA ASP A 49 -6.27 2.17 5.82
C ASP A 49 -5.11 2.11 6.82
N ALA A 50 -5.19 1.24 7.83
CA ALA A 50 -4.13 1.06 8.83
C ALA A 50 -4.17 -0.32 9.49
N LEU A 51 -3.01 -0.77 9.96
CA LEU A 51 -2.85 -1.92 10.83
C LEU A 51 -2.47 -1.44 12.24
N VAL A 52 -3.15 -1.95 13.26
CA VAL A 52 -2.77 -1.79 14.67
C VAL A 52 -2.26 -3.14 15.17
N LEU A 53 -1.04 -3.15 15.65
CA LEU A 53 -0.33 -4.33 16.10
C LEU A 53 -0.03 -4.22 17.60
N SER A 54 -0.38 -5.22 18.41
CA SER A 54 -0.02 -5.30 19.82
C SER A 54 1.06 -6.37 20.00
N CYS A 55 2.28 -5.96 20.38
CA CYS A 55 3.41 -6.88 20.52
C CYS A 55 4.51 -6.31 21.39
N ASP A 56 4.98 -7.10 22.35
CA ASP A 56 6.05 -6.76 23.29
C ASP A 56 7.36 -7.54 23.04
N ASP A 57 7.34 -8.49 22.08
CA ASP A 57 8.49 -9.32 21.75
C ASP A 57 9.01 -9.00 20.34
N PRO A 58 10.21 -8.38 20.21
CA PRO A 58 10.82 -8.10 18.92
C PRO A 58 11.07 -9.33 18.03
N GLN A 59 11.18 -10.53 18.61
CA GLN A 59 11.45 -11.77 17.88
C GLN A 59 10.19 -12.57 17.55
N SER A 60 9.01 -12.03 17.89
CA SER A 60 7.73 -12.70 17.64
C SER A 60 7.37 -12.76 16.16
N GLU A 61 6.44 -13.67 15.84
CA GLU A 61 5.82 -13.73 14.50
C GLU A 61 5.13 -12.43 14.08
N TYR A 62 4.67 -11.63 15.03
CA TYR A 62 4.01 -10.34 14.78
C TYR A 62 4.97 -9.28 14.24
N MET A 63 6.20 -9.26 14.71
CA MET A 63 7.23 -8.37 14.17
C MET A 63 7.75 -8.87 12.81
N LEU A 64 7.88 -10.19 12.61
CA LEU A 64 8.18 -10.77 11.30
C LEU A 64 7.07 -10.43 10.28
N PHE A 65 5.82 -10.44 10.71
CA PHE A 65 4.68 -10.04 9.90
C PHE A 65 4.77 -8.59 9.37
N CYS A 66 5.34 -7.65 10.15
CA CYS A 66 5.65 -6.31 9.66
C CYS A 66 6.61 -6.35 8.46
N GLY A 67 7.65 -7.18 8.53
CA GLY A 67 8.59 -7.40 7.42
C GLY A 67 7.90 -7.94 6.17
N ASP A 68 7.00 -8.92 6.33
CA ASP A 68 6.23 -9.49 5.22
C ASP A 68 5.33 -8.43 4.55
N ILE A 69 4.69 -7.57 5.33
CA ILE A 69 3.91 -6.44 4.82
C ILE A 69 4.79 -5.49 4.01
N ARG A 70 5.99 -5.14 4.49
CA ARG A 70 6.92 -4.24 3.79
C ARG A 70 7.46 -4.84 2.50
N ASN A 71 7.61 -6.15 2.43
CA ASN A 71 8.04 -6.88 1.23
C ASN A 71 6.91 -7.09 0.21
N ASN A 72 5.65 -6.84 0.58
CA ASN A 72 4.51 -6.98 -0.32
C ASN A 72 4.33 -5.72 -1.18
N SER A 73 4.31 -5.85 -2.50
CA SER A 73 4.20 -4.74 -3.45
C SER A 73 2.92 -3.89 -3.33
N ARG A 74 1.86 -4.43 -2.74
CA ARG A 74 0.59 -3.72 -2.51
C ARG A 74 0.54 -3.05 -1.14
N LEU A 75 1.23 -3.62 -0.15
CA LEU A 75 1.10 -3.27 1.27
C LEU A 75 2.30 -2.51 1.83
N TYR A 76 3.40 -2.38 1.07
CA TYR A 76 4.67 -1.79 1.55
C TYR A 76 4.53 -0.41 2.20
N ASN A 77 3.49 0.34 1.85
CA ASN A 77 3.19 1.66 2.42
C ASN A 77 2.02 1.67 3.42
N LEU A 78 1.46 0.49 3.79
CA LEU A 78 0.39 0.43 4.77
C LEU A 78 0.90 0.97 6.12
N PRO A 79 0.22 1.95 6.75
CA PRO A 79 0.62 2.39 8.08
C PRO A 79 0.44 1.27 9.11
N ILE A 80 1.46 1.08 9.94
CA ILE A 80 1.46 0.11 11.05
C ILE A 80 1.69 0.89 12.33
N LEU A 81 0.70 0.89 13.24
CA LEU A 81 0.82 1.40 14.60
C LEU A 81 1.14 0.23 15.53
N LEU A 82 2.26 0.30 16.21
CA LEU A 82 2.62 -0.67 17.24
C LEU A 82 2.19 -0.18 18.63
N ILE A 83 1.53 -1.06 19.38
CA ILE A 83 1.26 -0.89 20.80
C ILE A 83 2.17 -1.85 21.55
N CYS A 84 3.05 -1.34 22.38
CA CYS A 84 4.00 -2.14 23.16
C CYS A 84 4.31 -1.50 24.52
N ASP A 85 4.90 -2.26 25.41
CA ASP A 85 5.46 -1.71 26.62
C ASP A 85 6.75 -0.92 26.33
N LYS A 86 7.06 0.05 27.17
CA LYS A 86 8.16 0.98 26.92
C LYS A 86 9.53 0.29 26.83
N ASP A 87 9.69 -0.80 27.56
CA ASP A 87 10.97 -1.51 27.69
C ASP A 87 11.01 -2.80 26.83
N SER A 88 10.04 -2.97 25.92
CA SER A 88 9.94 -4.17 25.06
C SER A 88 11.02 -4.24 23.97
N PHE A 89 11.62 -3.12 23.61
CA PHE A 89 12.61 -3.01 22.54
C PHE A 89 13.93 -2.44 23.07
N GLU A 90 15.06 -2.85 22.48
CA GLU A 90 16.39 -2.43 22.91
C GLU A 90 16.62 -0.93 22.81
N ASN A 91 16.01 -0.28 21.82
CA ASN A 91 16.04 1.15 21.63
C ASN A 91 14.78 1.65 20.90
N ALA A 92 14.56 2.96 20.94
CA ALA A 92 13.36 3.59 20.35
C ALA A 92 13.26 3.45 18.82
N ASP A 93 14.37 3.23 18.12
CA ASP A 93 14.41 3.16 16.66
C ASP A 93 14.14 1.74 16.14
N GLN A 94 14.38 0.71 16.94
CA GLN A 94 14.24 -0.70 16.57
C GLN A 94 12.89 -1.05 15.95
N PRO A 95 11.72 -0.64 16.47
CA PRO A 95 10.43 -0.92 15.83
C PRO A 95 10.33 -0.34 14.42
N TYR A 96 10.88 0.84 14.20
CA TYR A 96 10.86 1.52 12.89
C TYR A 96 11.74 0.78 11.88
N ASP A 97 12.91 0.30 12.29
CA ASP A 97 13.78 -0.54 11.46
C ASP A 97 13.10 -1.86 11.05
N MET A 98 12.19 -2.36 11.90
CA MET A 98 11.37 -3.55 11.63
C MET A 98 10.12 -3.26 10.78
N GLY A 99 9.92 -2.02 10.36
CA GLY A 99 8.86 -1.63 9.44
C GLY A 99 7.61 -1.03 10.08
N VAL A 100 7.62 -0.76 11.38
CA VAL A 100 6.54 -0.02 12.06
C VAL A 100 6.52 1.43 11.59
N THR A 101 5.35 2.07 11.56
CA THR A 101 5.20 3.47 11.13
C THR A 101 5.15 4.42 12.32
N ASP A 102 4.50 4.01 13.41
CA ASP A 102 4.40 4.78 14.65
C ASP A 102 4.26 3.84 15.84
N VAL A 103 4.67 4.29 17.03
CA VAL A 103 4.69 3.49 18.26
C VAL A 103 3.94 4.20 19.37
N VAL A 104 3.14 3.44 20.10
CA VAL A 104 2.45 3.89 21.32
C VAL A 104 2.80 2.95 22.46
N HIS A 105 3.14 3.52 23.60
CA HIS A 105 3.48 2.73 24.78
C HIS A 105 2.31 2.56 25.73
N THR A 106 2.18 1.36 26.30
CA THR A 106 1.23 1.08 27.37
C THR A 106 1.68 1.69 28.70
N PRO A 107 0.75 2.17 29.54
CA PRO A 107 -0.69 2.34 29.31
C PRO A 107 -1.01 3.50 28.39
N VAL A 108 -1.87 3.28 27.38
CA VAL A 108 -2.30 4.30 26.42
C VAL A 108 -3.73 4.73 26.70
N SER A 109 -4.02 6.03 26.57
CA SER A 109 -5.39 6.54 26.66
C SER A 109 -6.16 6.32 25.34
N ALA A 110 -7.48 6.26 25.43
CA ALA A 110 -8.34 6.12 24.24
C ALA A 110 -8.14 7.27 23.25
N ASP A 111 -8.01 8.49 23.77
CA ASP A 111 -7.84 9.69 22.94
C ASP A 111 -6.49 9.70 22.23
N GLU A 112 -5.42 9.29 22.89
CA GLU A 112 -4.10 9.17 22.27
C GLU A 112 -4.11 8.12 21.17
N LEU A 113 -4.65 6.93 21.47
CA LEU A 113 -4.71 5.85 20.48
C LEU A 113 -5.52 6.25 19.25
N ARG A 114 -6.69 6.85 19.43
CA ARG A 114 -7.52 7.37 18.33
C ARG A 114 -6.79 8.41 17.50
N ASN A 115 -6.20 9.41 18.15
CA ASN A 115 -5.49 10.48 17.46
C ASN A 115 -4.33 9.96 16.62
N ARG A 116 -3.58 8.95 17.11
CA ARG A 116 -2.51 8.31 16.36
C ARG A 116 -3.04 7.56 15.14
N VAL A 117 -4.07 6.74 15.33
CA VAL A 117 -4.71 6.01 14.22
C VAL A 117 -5.28 6.98 13.19
N ASP A 118 -5.98 8.03 13.61
CA ASP A 118 -6.57 9.03 12.72
C ASP A 118 -5.52 9.80 11.92
N SER A 119 -4.39 10.11 12.55
CA SER A 119 -3.25 10.70 11.87
C SER A 119 -2.70 9.80 10.77
N LEU A 120 -2.49 8.51 11.07
CA LEU A 120 -1.97 7.53 10.11
C LEU A 120 -2.95 7.31 8.95
N VAL A 121 -4.24 7.17 9.23
CA VAL A 121 -5.29 7.04 8.22
C VAL A 121 -5.33 8.27 7.31
N SER A 122 -5.31 9.46 7.90
CA SER A 122 -5.33 10.73 7.15
C SER A 122 -4.12 10.86 6.23
N GLN A 123 -2.93 10.55 6.71
CA GLN A 123 -1.70 10.56 5.91
C GLN A 123 -1.77 9.55 4.76
N GLN A 124 -2.28 8.34 5.01
CA GLN A 124 -2.42 7.31 3.99
C GLN A 124 -3.40 7.73 2.90
N ARG A 125 -4.57 8.22 3.28
CA ARG A 125 -5.60 8.72 2.33
C ARG A 125 -5.10 9.90 1.53
N TYR A 126 -4.39 10.83 2.17
CA TYR A 126 -3.75 11.95 1.47
C TYR A 126 -2.73 11.45 0.43
N ARG A 127 -1.87 10.50 0.78
CA ARG A 127 -0.93 9.89 -0.17
C ARG A 127 -1.64 9.23 -1.35
N PHE A 128 -2.74 8.52 -1.12
CA PHE A 128 -3.54 7.93 -2.20
C PHE A 128 -4.18 8.99 -3.09
N ALA A 129 -4.77 10.04 -2.52
CA ALA A 129 -5.35 11.14 -3.27
C ALA A 129 -4.29 11.85 -4.13
N MET A 130 -3.13 12.16 -3.58
CA MET A 130 -2.02 12.78 -4.30
C MET A 130 -1.51 11.90 -5.44
N ARG A 131 -1.36 10.58 -5.21
CA ARG A 131 -0.98 9.64 -6.28
C ARG A 131 -2.02 9.57 -7.40
N LYS A 132 -3.31 9.63 -7.05
CA LYS A 132 -4.39 9.67 -8.05
C LYS A 132 -4.31 10.93 -8.89
N VAL A 133 -4.22 12.11 -8.26
CA VAL A 133 -4.08 13.40 -8.95
C VAL A 133 -2.84 13.41 -9.83
N TYR A 134 -1.69 12.96 -9.32
CA TYR A 134 -0.45 12.88 -10.10
C TYR A 134 -0.60 11.97 -11.34
N ARG A 135 -1.22 10.79 -11.17
CA ARG A 135 -1.46 9.85 -12.26
C ARG A 135 -2.40 10.42 -13.32
N GLU A 136 -3.47 11.10 -12.88
CA GLU A 136 -4.41 11.78 -13.76
C GLU A 136 -3.76 12.96 -14.52
N ALA A 137 -2.93 13.74 -13.85
CA ALA A 137 -2.18 14.84 -14.47
C ALA A 137 -1.13 14.34 -15.48
N MET A 138 -0.51 13.19 -15.22
CA MET A 138 0.48 12.57 -16.12
C MET A 138 -0.14 11.81 -17.29
N ARG A 139 -1.42 11.44 -17.20
CA ARG A 139 -2.11 10.65 -18.23
C ARG A 139 -2.05 11.25 -19.63
N PRO A 140 -2.27 12.56 -19.84
CA PRO A 140 -2.16 13.17 -21.17
C PRO A 140 -0.74 13.14 -21.77
N MET A 141 0.29 13.11 -20.91
CA MET A 141 1.69 13.07 -21.33
C MET A 141 2.16 11.63 -21.62
N THR A 142 1.53 10.64 -21.02
CA THR A 142 1.96 9.23 -21.08
C THR A 142 1.07 8.35 -21.95
N SER A 143 -0.13 8.82 -22.33
CA SER A 143 -1.11 8.02 -23.07
C SER A 143 -1.52 8.70 -24.36
N ASP A 144 -1.75 7.88 -25.36
CA ASP A 144 -2.35 8.29 -26.64
C ASP A 144 -3.86 8.54 -26.45
N GLY A 145 -4.35 9.70 -26.88
CA GLY A 145 -5.71 10.16 -26.63
C GLY A 145 -6.79 9.35 -27.34
N LEU A 146 -6.45 8.63 -28.40
CA LEU A 146 -7.39 7.84 -29.17
C LEU A 146 -7.51 6.41 -28.61
N THR A 147 -6.38 5.77 -28.38
CA THR A 147 -6.32 4.35 -28.02
C THR A 147 -6.28 4.11 -26.52
N GLY A 148 -5.90 5.12 -25.71
CA GLY A 148 -5.65 4.99 -24.27
C GLY A 148 -4.39 4.18 -23.93
N LEU A 149 -3.65 3.71 -24.92
CA LEU A 149 -2.35 3.04 -24.75
C LEU A 149 -1.27 4.06 -24.39
N PHE A 150 -0.10 3.58 -23.99
CA PHE A 150 1.03 4.47 -23.73
C PHE A 150 1.47 5.22 -24.99
N SER A 151 1.78 6.51 -24.85
CA SER A 151 2.27 7.33 -25.93
C SER A 151 3.64 6.87 -26.44
N HIS A 152 3.98 7.22 -27.66
CA HIS A 152 5.29 6.95 -28.26
C HIS A 152 6.45 7.54 -27.42
N GLY A 153 6.28 8.75 -26.87
CA GLY A 153 7.28 9.35 -25.98
C GLY A 153 7.51 8.53 -24.71
N PHE A 154 6.44 8.12 -24.04
CA PHE A 154 6.52 7.26 -22.86
C PHE A 154 7.16 5.89 -23.17
N LEU A 155 6.86 5.31 -24.34
CA LEU A 155 7.49 4.06 -24.77
C LEU A 155 9.01 4.18 -24.82
N HIS A 156 9.52 5.24 -25.44
CA HIS A 156 10.97 5.43 -25.58
C HIS A 156 11.68 5.61 -24.24
N GLU A 157 11.13 6.45 -23.35
CA GLU A 157 11.71 6.65 -22.02
C GLU A 157 11.68 5.38 -21.17
N ASN A 158 10.55 4.68 -21.18
CA ASN A 158 10.39 3.45 -20.40
C ASN A 158 11.24 2.32 -20.96
N LEU A 159 11.34 2.17 -22.28
CA LEU A 159 12.15 1.15 -22.93
C LEU A 159 13.64 1.35 -22.60
N ALA A 160 14.14 2.58 -22.64
CA ALA A 160 15.51 2.90 -22.25
C ALA A 160 15.80 2.48 -20.80
N LYS A 161 14.89 2.80 -19.88
CA LYS A 161 15.00 2.43 -18.47
C LYS A 161 14.98 0.90 -18.28
N GLN A 162 14.02 0.20 -18.92
CA GLN A 162 13.92 -1.26 -18.86
C GLN A 162 15.16 -1.95 -19.44
N LEU A 163 15.79 -1.38 -20.47
CA LEU A 163 17.02 -1.90 -21.04
C LEU A 163 18.20 -1.78 -20.07
N GLU A 164 18.34 -0.67 -19.37
CA GLU A 164 19.37 -0.48 -18.35
C GLU A 164 19.14 -1.40 -17.14
N GLU A 165 17.91 -1.56 -16.70
CA GLU A 165 17.56 -2.51 -15.64
C GLU A 165 17.88 -3.95 -16.05
N ALA A 166 17.53 -4.35 -17.28
CA ALA A 166 17.81 -5.69 -17.80
C ALA A 166 19.32 -5.97 -17.88
N LYS A 167 20.12 -4.98 -18.30
CA LYS A 167 21.60 -5.08 -18.29
C LYS A 167 22.15 -5.25 -16.87
N THR A 168 21.70 -4.39 -15.94
CA THR A 168 22.18 -4.39 -14.54
C THR A 168 21.87 -5.72 -13.84
N TRP A 169 20.69 -6.27 -14.08
CA TRP A 169 20.24 -7.49 -13.41
C TRP A 169 20.38 -8.76 -14.26
N HIS A 170 21.04 -8.68 -15.41
CA HIS A 170 21.20 -9.80 -16.37
C HIS A 170 19.86 -10.49 -16.72
N LYS A 171 18.79 -9.69 -16.90
CA LYS A 171 17.46 -10.19 -17.27
C LYS A 171 17.23 -10.08 -18.78
N ASN A 172 16.44 -11.01 -19.31
CA ASN A 172 16.01 -10.92 -20.70
C ASN A 172 14.91 -9.87 -20.87
N LEU A 173 15.03 -9.04 -21.90
CA LEU A 173 14.00 -8.10 -22.34
C LEU A 173 13.59 -8.46 -23.78
N THR A 174 12.30 -8.61 -24.01
CA THR A 174 11.74 -8.86 -25.35
C THR A 174 10.80 -7.72 -25.72
N VAL A 175 10.95 -7.20 -26.94
CA VAL A 175 10.09 -6.15 -27.49
C VAL A 175 9.33 -6.69 -28.66
N GLY A 176 7.98 -6.56 -28.66
CA GLY A 176 7.11 -6.92 -29.77
C GLY A 176 6.63 -5.65 -30.48
N PHE A 177 6.67 -5.67 -31.82
CA PHE A 177 6.16 -4.61 -32.66
C PHE A 177 4.92 -5.11 -33.43
N PHE A 178 3.81 -4.38 -33.34
CA PHE A 178 2.58 -4.70 -34.03
C PHE A 178 2.18 -3.52 -34.90
N ASP A 179 1.85 -3.76 -36.17
CA ASP A 179 1.43 -2.74 -37.13
C ASP A 179 0.19 -3.20 -37.89
N ILE A 180 -0.76 -2.28 -38.10
CA ILE A 180 -1.97 -2.52 -38.87
C ILE A 180 -1.70 -2.11 -40.32
N LYS A 181 -1.62 -3.11 -41.22
CA LYS A 181 -1.40 -2.83 -42.63
C LYS A 181 -2.56 -2.05 -43.24
N LEU A 182 -2.22 -1.06 -44.06
CA LEU A 182 -3.17 -0.27 -44.85
C LEU A 182 -4.19 0.52 -44.03
N LEU A 183 -3.90 0.83 -42.75
CA LEU A 183 -4.79 1.63 -41.89
C LEU A 183 -5.11 3.00 -42.52
N ALA A 184 -4.13 3.65 -43.15
CA ALA A 184 -4.33 4.93 -43.80
C ALA A 184 -5.30 4.84 -45.01
N GLN A 185 -5.23 3.75 -45.80
CA GLN A 185 -6.16 3.50 -46.87
C GLN A 185 -7.56 3.17 -46.34
N PHE A 186 -7.64 2.35 -45.33
CA PHE A 186 -8.90 2.02 -44.67
C PHE A 186 -9.59 3.29 -44.14
N ASN A 187 -8.85 4.19 -43.49
CA ASN A 187 -9.37 5.48 -43.03
C ASN A 187 -9.84 6.39 -44.16
N HIS A 188 -9.16 6.33 -45.30
CA HIS A 188 -9.58 7.07 -46.48
C HIS A 188 -10.90 6.54 -47.07
N ASP A 189 -11.06 5.23 -47.13
CA ASP A 189 -12.19 4.57 -47.75
C ASP A 189 -13.46 4.53 -46.88
N TYR A 190 -13.27 4.43 -45.54
CA TYR A 190 -14.34 4.23 -44.56
C TYR A 190 -14.46 5.33 -43.52
N GLY A 191 -13.56 6.30 -43.52
CA GLY A 191 -13.52 7.42 -42.60
C GLY A 191 -12.76 7.11 -41.30
N TYR A 192 -12.25 8.17 -40.66
CA TYR A 192 -11.45 8.07 -39.44
C TYR A 192 -12.20 7.53 -38.21
N VAL A 193 -13.55 7.54 -38.23
CA VAL A 193 -14.37 6.98 -37.16
C VAL A 193 -14.37 5.44 -37.22
N ALA A 194 -14.19 4.88 -38.41
CA ALA A 194 -14.14 3.44 -38.61
C ALA A 194 -12.75 2.82 -38.33
N GLY A 195 -11.69 3.60 -38.51
CA GLY A 195 -10.31 3.20 -38.26
C GLY A 195 -9.81 3.56 -36.89
#